data_4f687d57047a83ef70ee9509cb1a8129
#
_entry.id   4f687d57047a83ef70ee9509cb1a8129
#
_cell.length_a   1.000
_cell.length_b   1.000
_cell.length_c   1.000
_cell.angle_alpha   90.00
_cell.angle_beta   90.00
_cell.angle_gamma   90.00
#
_symmetry.space_group_name_H-M   'P 1'
#
loop_
_entity.id
_entity.type
_entity.pdbx_description
1 polymer ?
#
loop_
_entity_poly.entity_id
_entity_poly.type
_entity_poly.pdbx_seq_one_letter_code
_entity_poly.pdbx_strand_id
1 'polypeptide(L)'
;MTASTILVADDDDAVRTVIAQALTRAGYEVRTASNAATLWQWVEKGEGDLVITDVVMPDENGLDLVPRIRHIRPDLRIVVMSAQTTLMTAVKATERGAFEYLPKPFDINELVSVVKRGLKA
;
A
#
# COMPACT_ATOMS: atom_id res chain seq x y z
N MET A 1 3.31 -21.52 10.65
CA MET A 1 2.72 -20.19 10.49
C MET A 1 2.99 -19.67 9.09
N THR A 2 1.97 -19.16 8.45
CA THR A 2 2.12 -18.54 7.14
C THR A 2 2.61 -17.11 7.30
N ALA A 3 3.47 -16.66 6.40
CA ALA A 3 3.90 -15.27 6.36
C ALA A 3 2.72 -14.37 5.99
N SER A 4 2.71 -13.15 6.52
CA SER A 4 1.73 -12.15 6.12
C SER A 4 1.97 -11.76 4.66
N THR A 5 0.90 -11.52 3.92
CA THR A 5 0.96 -11.14 2.51
C THR A 5 0.72 -9.64 2.36
N ILE A 6 1.66 -8.97 1.72
CA ILE A 6 1.58 -7.54 1.46
C ILE A 6 1.25 -7.33 -0.02
N LEU A 7 0.18 -6.59 -0.28
CA LEU A 7 -0.22 -6.23 -1.64
C LEU A 7 0.36 -4.85 -1.98
N VAL A 8 1.10 -4.75 -3.06
CA VAL A 8 1.76 -3.50 -3.47
C VAL A 8 1.28 -3.10 -4.86
N ALA A 9 0.80 -1.88 -5.01
CA ALA A 9 0.39 -1.33 -6.30
C ALA A 9 1.16 -0.05 -6.62
N ASP A 10 1.89 -0.05 -7.72
CA ASP A 10 2.64 1.09 -8.24
C ASP A 10 2.92 0.81 -9.71
N ASP A 11 2.79 1.80 -10.58
CA ASP A 11 3.06 1.62 -12.00
C ASP A 11 4.55 1.65 -12.35
N ASP A 12 5.41 2.03 -11.42
CA ASP A 12 6.86 2.07 -11.60
C ASP A 12 7.48 0.71 -11.26
N ASP A 13 8.08 0.05 -12.26
CA ASP A 13 8.69 -1.27 -12.07
C ASP A 13 9.82 -1.25 -11.04
N ALA A 14 10.64 -0.20 -11.04
CA ALA A 14 11.77 -0.09 -10.12
C ALA A 14 11.29 0.03 -8.68
N VAL A 15 10.26 0.82 -8.44
CA VAL A 15 9.68 0.97 -7.10
C VAL A 15 9.10 -0.36 -6.61
N ARG A 16 8.34 -1.06 -7.46
CA ARG A 16 7.79 -2.38 -7.09
C ARG A 16 8.88 -3.37 -6.73
N THR A 17 9.96 -3.40 -7.52
CA THR A 17 11.07 -4.31 -7.28
C THR A 17 11.76 -4.03 -5.95
N VAL A 18 12.05 -2.76 -5.65
CA VAL A 18 12.72 -2.36 -4.41
C VAL A 18 11.85 -2.73 -3.20
N ILE A 19 10.56 -2.41 -3.25
CA ILE A 19 9.65 -2.70 -2.15
C ILE A 19 9.52 -4.22 -1.95
N ALA A 20 9.35 -4.97 -3.04
CA ALA A 20 9.21 -6.42 -2.96
C ALA A 20 10.44 -7.08 -2.33
N GLN A 21 11.64 -6.65 -2.74
CA GLN A 21 12.88 -7.18 -2.17
C GLN A 21 12.99 -6.89 -0.68
N ALA A 22 12.70 -5.65 -0.29
CA ALA A 22 12.82 -5.23 1.11
C ALA A 22 11.85 -6.00 2.02
N LEU A 23 10.61 -6.14 1.59
CA LEU A 23 9.59 -6.82 2.39
C LEU A 23 9.80 -8.33 2.41
N THR A 24 10.26 -8.92 1.31
CA THR A 24 10.61 -10.33 1.27
C THR A 24 11.76 -10.64 2.25
N ARG A 25 12.77 -9.78 2.30
CA ARG A 25 13.87 -9.92 3.26
C ARG A 25 13.38 -9.81 4.70
N ALA A 26 12.33 -9.03 4.93
CA ALA A 26 11.75 -8.87 6.25
C ALA A 26 10.85 -10.05 6.67
N GLY A 27 10.65 -11.03 5.78
CA GLY A 27 9.89 -12.24 6.08
C GLY A 27 8.46 -12.24 5.60
N TYR A 28 8.06 -11.30 4.77
CA TYR A 28 6.70 -11.23 4.23
C TYR A 28 6.60 -11.82 2.84
N GLU A 29 5.40 -12.29 2.49
CA GLU A 29 5.06 -12.58 1.11
C GLU A 29 4.60 -11.29 0.46
N VAL A 30 4.98 -11.07 -0.80
CA VAL A 30 4.68 -9.83 -1.51
C VAL A 30 4.04 -10.14 -2.85
N ARG A 31 2.93 -9.47 -3.15
CA ARG A 31 2.29 -9.52 -4.46
C ARG A 31 2.25 -8.10 -5.01
N THR A 32 2.69 -7.91 -6.23
CA THR A 32 2.78 -6.59 -6.84
C THR A 32 1.85 -6.46 -8.04
N ALA A 33 1.27 -5.28 -8.19
CA ALA A 33 0.41 -4.92 -9.31
C ALA A 33 0.85 -3.58 -9.88
N SER A 34 0.66 -3.40 -11.18
CA SER A 34 1.00 -2.15 -11.87
C SER A 34 -0.20 -1.20 -12.02
N ASN A 35 -1.36 -1.58 -11.51
CA ASN A 35 -2.59 -0.81 -11.65
C ASN A 35 -3.54 -1.07 -10.49
N ALA A 36 -4.56 -0.22 -10.40
CA ALA A 36 -5.55 -0.30 -9.33
C ALA A 36 -6.52 -1.47 -9.51
N ALA A 37 -6.87 -1.81 -10.74
CA ALA A 37 -7.85 -2.86 -11.00
C ALA A 37 -7.38 -4.22 -10.48
N THR A 38 -6.12 -4.56 -10.67
CA THR A 38 -5.55 -5.82 -10.18
C THR A 38 -5.53 -5.85 -8.65
N LEU A 39 -5.12 -4.75 -8.03
CA LEU A 39 -5.14 -4.62 -6.57
C LEU A 39 -6.55 -4.81 -6.03
N TRP A 40 -7.53 -4.15 -6.65
CA TRP A 40 -8.93 -4.25 -6.25
C TRP A 40 -9.45 -5.68 -6.30
N GLN A 41 -9.12 -6.43 -7.36
CA GLN A 41 -9.52 -7.83 -7.49
C GLN A 41 -9.01 -8.68 -6.33
N TRP A 42 -7.76 -8.49 -5.93
CA TRP A 42 -7.19 -9.22 -4.79
C TRP A 42 -7.89 -8.87 -3.49
N VAL A 43 -8.16 -7.59 -3.28
CA VAL A 43 -8.84 -7.12 -2.07
C VAL A 43 -10.26 -7.71 -1.98
N GLU A 44 -10.98 -7.72 -3.09
CA GLU A 44 -12.34 -8.29 -3.15
C GLU A 44 -12.35 -9.78 -2.83
N LYS A 45 -11.31 -10.50 -3.21
CA LYS A 45 -11.20 -11.94 -2.93
C LYS A 45 -10.77 -12.24 -1.51
N GLY A 46 -10.52 -11.24 -0.70
CA GLY A 46 -10.06 -11.42 0.66
C GLY A 46 -8.56 -11.69 0.79
N GLU A 47 -7.79 -11.47 -0.26
CA GLU A 47 -6.34 -11.68 -0.24
C GLU A 47 -5.63 -10.50 0.39
N GLY A 48 -4.43 -10.76 0.93
CA GLY A 48 -3.57 -9.75 1.51
C GLY A 48 -3.90 -9.39 2.95
N ASP A 49 -2.88 -9.04 3.70
CA ASP A 49 -2.97 -8.65 5.11
C ASP A 49 -2.71 -7.16 5.30
N LEU A 50 -2.09 -6.52 4.31
CA LEU A 50 -1.83 -5.08 4.31
C LEU A 50 -1.65 -4.64 2.86
N VAL A 51 -2.05 -3.41 2.55
CA VAL A 51 -1.95 -2.83 1.20
C VAL A 51 -1.01 -1.62 1.22
N ILE A 52 -0.13 -1.56 0.22
CA ILE A 52 0.68 -0.36 -0.07
C ILE A 52 0.31 0.07 -1.48
N THR A 53 -0.18 1.29 -1.65
CA THR A 53 -0.58 1.78 -2.97
C THR A 53 -0.03 3.17 -3.25
N ASP A 54 0.39 3.38 -4.50
CA ASP A 54 0.73 4.71 -5.00
C ASP A 54 -0.57 5.51 -5.22
N VAL A 55 -0.48 6.83 -5.12
CA VAL A 55 -1.59 7.73 -5.43
C VAL A 55 -1.85 7.78 -6.93
N VAL A 56 -0.80 7.87 -7.74
CA VAL A 56 -0.93 8.00 -9.19
C VAL A 56 -0.75 6.66 -9.87
N MET A 57 -1.84 6.14 -10.45
CA MET A 57 -1.81 4.90 -11.23
C MET A 57 -2.53 5.14 -12.56
N PRO A 58 -2.23 4.31 -13.60
CA PRO A 58 -2.74 4.59 -14.94
C PRO A 58 -4.26 4.54 -15.07
N ASP A 59 -4.93 3.75 -14.26
CA ASP A 59 -6.37 3.51 -14.37
C ASP A 59 -7.20 4.21 -13.30
N GLU A 60 -6.61 4.57 -12.15
CA GLU A 60 -7.37 5.17 -11.05
C GLU A 60 -6.46 5.88 -10.06
N ASN A 61 -6.97 6.87 -9.37
CA ASN A 61 -6.25 7.55 -8.29
C ASN A 61 -6.30 6.65 -7.03
N GLY A 62 -5.12 6.36 -6.47
CA GLY A 62 -5.02 5.51 -5.29
C GLY A 62 -5.75 6.03 -4.07
N LEU A 63 -5.90 7.37 -3.94
CA LEU A 63 -6.67 7.96 -2.85
C LEU A 63 -8.15 7.58 -2.92
N ASP A 64 -8.69 7.35 -4.12
CA ASP A 64 -10.09 6.95 -4.28
C ASP A 64 -10.30 5.48 -3.93
N LEU A 65 -9.24 4.66 -4.02
CA LEU A 65 -9.31 3.27 -3.61
C LEU A 65 -9.42 3.11 -2.09
N VAL A 66 -8.81 4.01 -1.32
CA VAL A 66 -8.75 3.87 0.13
C VAL A 66 -10.13 3.70 0.76
N PRO A 67 -11.10 4.61 0.53
CA PRO A 67 -12.43 4.45 1.13
C PRO A 67 -13.17 3.22 0.60
N ARG A 68 -12.95 2.84 -0.66
CA ARG A 68 -13.58 1.64 -1.23
C ARG A 68 -13.07 0.37 -0.55
N ILE A 69 -11.77 0.26 -0.33
CA ILE A 69 -11.18 -0.87 0.38
C ILE A 69 -11.67 -0.90 1.82
N ARG A 70 -11.67 0.25 2.50
CA ARG A 70 -12.13 0.38 3.88
C ARG A 70 -13.59 -0.05 4.03
N HIS A 71 -14.40 0.19 3.02
CA HIS A 71 -15.81 -0.18 3.05
C HIS A 71 -16.01 -1.70 3.08
N ILE A 72 -15.25 -2.44 2.27
CA ILE A 72 -15.41 -3.90 2.18
C ILE A 72 -14.51 -4.67 3.14
N ARG A 73 -13.38 -4.09 3.53
CA ARG A 73 -12.43 -4.74 4.45
C ARG A 73 -11.92 -3.71 5.47
N PRO A 74 -12.76 -3.35 6.46
CA PRO A 74 -12.40 -2.26 7.39
C PRO A 74 -11.17 -2.53 8.25
N ASP A 75 -10.77 -3.80 8.42
CA ASP A 75 -9.59 -4.16 9.20
C ASP A 75 -8.30 -4.18 8.39
N LEU A 76 -8.39 -4.07 7.06
CA LEU A 76 -7.21 -4.08 6.20
C LEU A 76 -6.50 -2.72 6.27
N ARG A 77 -5.24 -2.72 6.69
CA ARG A 77 -4.46 -1.49 6.76
C ARG A 77 -3.97 -1.10 5.39
N ILE A 78 -4.04 0.19 5.08
CA ILE A 78 -3.64 0.73 3.77
C ILE A 78 -2.58 1.80 3.99
N VAL A 79 -1.42 1.60 3.37
CA VAL A 79 -0.34 2.58 3.35
C VAL A 79 -0.37 3.25 1.97
N VAL A 80 -0.43 4.57 1.96
CA VAL A 80 -0.42 5.35 0.73
C VAL A 80 0.96 5.95 0.54
N MET A 81 1.52 5.82 -0.66
CA MET A 81 2.80 6.44 -1.01
C MET A 81 2.61 7.37 -2.21
N SER A 82 3.40 8.45 -2.27
CA SER A 82 3.27 9.42 -3.35
C SER A 82 4.53 10.24 -3.51
N ALA A 83 4.85 10.57 -4.77
CA ALA A 83 5.86 11.57 -5.11
C ALA A 83 5.34 12.98 -4.94
N GLN A 84 4.02 13.16 -4.78
CA GLN A 84 3.41 14.45 -4.51
C GLN A 84 3.59 14.77 -3.02
N THR A 85 4.45 15.74 -2.72
CA THR A 85 4.85 16.04 -1.34
C THR A 85 4.05 17.18 -0.73
N THR A 86 2.79 17.37 -1.12
CA THR A 86 1.97 18.42 -0.53
C THR A 86 1.30 17.92 0.75
N LEU A 87 1.18 18.83 1.71
CA LEU A 87 0.44 18.56 2.95
C LEU A 87 -0.99 18.09 2.64
N MET A 88 -1.60 18.65 1.59
CA MET A 88 -2.97 18.33 1.20
C MET A 88 -3.11 16.84 0.84
N THR A 89 -2.13 16.25 0.14
CA THR A 89 -2.18 14.83 -0.22
C THR A 89 -2.15 13.95 1.04
N ALA A 90 -1.30 14.29 2.00
CA ALA A 90 -1.21 13.57 3.27
C ALA A 90 -2.51 13.67 4.08
N VAL A 91 -3.09 14.87 4.13
CA VAL A 91 -4.36 15.10 4.82
C VAL A 91 -5.48 14.28 4.19
N LYS A 92 -5.59 14.29 2.85
CA LYS A 92 -6.62 13.52 2.14
C LYS A 92 -6.48 12.02 2.38
N ALA A 93 -5.24 11.50 2.37
CA ALA A 93 -5.01 10.09 2.63
C ALA A 93 -5.50 9.70 4.03
N THR A 94 -5.16 10.49 5.02
CA THR A 94 -5.57 10.25 6.41
C THR A 94 -7.09 10.34 6.57
N GLU A 95 -7.71 11.38 6.00
CA GLU A 95 -9.16 11.57 6.07
C GLU A 95 -9.93 10.42 5.44
N ARG A 96 -9.38 9.80 4.39
CA ARG A 96 -10.02 8.68 3.70
C ARG A 96 -9.79 7.34 4.37
N GLY A 97 -8.98 7.30 5.42
CA GLY A 97 -8.79 6.11 6.23
C GLY A 97 -7.50 5.34 6.01
N ALA A 98 -6.50 5.97 5.38
CA ALA A 98 -5.17 5.36 5.26
C ALA A 98 -4.53 5.24 6.64
N PHE A 99 -3.84 4.13 6.86
CA PHE A 99 -3.08 3.91 8.09
C PHE A 99 -1.87 4.83 8.18
N GLU A 100 -1.18 5.03 7.06
CA GLU A 100 0.03 5.83 7.00
C GLU A 100 0.20 6.41 5.60
N TYR A 101 0.88 7.55 5.49
CA TYR A 101 1.26 8.17 4.23
C TYR A 101 2.78 8.26 4.17
N LEU A 102 3.38 7.73 3.09
CA LEU A 102 4.82 7.77 2.87
C LEU A 102 5.16 8.61 1.64
N PRO A 103 5.80 9.78 1.81
CA PRO A 103 6.26 10.55 0.65
C PRO A 103 7.45 9.84 -0.02
N LYS A 104 7.48 9.88 -1.34
CA LYS A 104 8.63 9.39 -2.12
C LYS A 104 9.64 10.51 -2.31
N PRO A 105 10.94 10.22 -2.29
CA PRO A 105 11.56 8.94 -1.93
C PRO A 105 11.48 8.68 -0.43
N PHE A 106 11.24 7.44 -0.05
CA PHE A 106 11.17 7.05 1.36
C PHE A 106 12.35 6.13 1.71
N ASP A 107 12.67 6.07 2.99
CA ASP A 107 13.68 5.15 3.51
C ASP A 107 13.06 3.75 3.57
N ILE A 108 13.77 2.74 3.07
CA ILE A 108 13.30 1.35 3.08
C ILE A 108 13.05 0.85 4.50
N ASN A 109 13.88 1.26 5.46
CA ASN A 109 13.69 0.88 6.85
C ASN A 109 12.42 1.48 7.44
N GLU A 110 12.07 2.69 7.02
CA GLU A 110 10.82 3.32 7.41
C GLU A 110 9.62 2.56 6.85
N LEU A 111 9.69 2.15 5.58
CA LEU A 111 8.63 1.36 4.97
C LEU A 111 8.41 0.05 5.73
N VAL A 112 9.47 -0.69 6.03
CA VAL A 112 9.38 -1.94 6.77
C VAL A 112 8.79 -1.71 8.16
N SER A 113 9.20 -0.63 8.83
CA SER A 113 8.67 -0.26 10.15
C SER A 113 7.17 0.02 10.09
N VAL A 114 6.71 0.75 9.09
CA VAL A 114 5.28 1.07 8.90
C VAL A 114 4.47 -0.22 8.67
N VAL A 115 4.98 -1.13 7.86
CA VAL A 115 4.31 -2.42 7.60
C VAL A 115 4.19 -3.23 8.89
N LYS A 116 5.25 -3.31 9.68
CA LYS A 116 5.22 -4.02 10.96
C LYS A 116 4.17 -3.43 11.91
N ARG A 117 4.11 -2.11 12.00
CA ARG A 117 3.11 -1.44 12.86
C ARG A 117 1.68 -1.71 12.36
N GLY A 118 1.47 -1.65 11.07
CA GLY A 118 0.16 -1.91 10.47
C GLY A 118 -0.35 -3.32 10.71
N LEU A 119 0.54 -4.30 10.68
CA LEU A 119 0.18 -5.70 10.89
C LEU A 119 -0.09 -6.03 12.37
N LYS A 120 0.44 -5.24 13.29
CA LYS A 120 0.20 -5.42 14.73
C LYS A 120 -1.07 -4.76 15.22
N ALA A 121 -1.55 -3.76 14.50
CA ALA A 121 -2.68 -2.95 14.92
C ALA A 121 -4.02 -3.69 14.85
#